data_144997055e70c589b54b7bdf54456739
#
_entry.id   144997055e70c589b54b7bdf54456739
#
_cell.length_a   1.000
_cell.length_b   1.000
_cell.length_c   1.000
_cell.angle_alpha   90.00
_cell.angle_beta   90.00
_cell.angle_gamma   90.00
#
_symmetry.space_group_name_H-M   'P 1'
#
loop_
_entity.id
_entity.type
_entity.pdbx_description
1 polymer ?
#
loop_
_entity_poly.entity_id
_entity_poly.type
_entity_poly.pdbx_seq_one_letter_code
_entity_poly.pdbx_strand_id
1 'polypeptide(L)'
;HITTANMACGFHAGDPMTMVKTVRLAKQHGVAVGAHPGLADLLGFGRRTMALSPEEVYADTLYQTGALSAVLKAHDMELHHVKPHGALYSMLSASEALGEAFARAVIEICPEPMIYYPAPVENHAVTRIAADMGIDVVPELYFDLSYDDVGGLILKRANEGADLADTKLRLARFLESGEVLSVNDKPVAMTARSICLHGDGPNAVDLARTICDGLAAADYTLAPLVPTPTIAGKAA
;
A
#
# COMPACT_ATOMS: atom_id res chain seq x y z
N HIS A 1 10.64 10.85 -8.29
CA HIS A 1 9.19 11.07 -8.26
C HIS A 1 8.46 10.25 -7.19
N ILE A 2 9.10 9.26 -6.59
CA ILE A 2 8.50 8.44 -5.51
C ILE A 2 9.36 8.51 -4.26
N THR A 3 8.74 8.44 -3.09
CA THR A 3 9.43 8.42 -1.80
C THR A 3 9.54 7.00 -1.25
N THR A 4 8.60 6.14 -1.63
CA THR A 4 8.53 4.73 -1.21
C THR A 4 8.20 3.83 -2.39
N ALA A 5 8.66 2.57 -2.34
CA ALA A 5 8.37 1.54 -3.33
C ALA A 5 7.75 0.31 -2.65
N ASN A 6 6.61 -0.15 -3.17
CA ASN A 6 5.99 -1.41 -2.77
C ASN A 6 6.59 -2.55 -3.59
N MET A 7 7.35 -3.44 -2.95
CA MET A 7 8.08 -4.53 -3.60
C MET A 7 7.31 -5.82 -3.58
N ALA A 8 6.96 -6.34 -4.76
CA ALA A 8 6.43 -7.69 -4.89
C ALA A 8 7.43 -8.74 -4.41
N CYS A 9 6.95 -9.74 -3.66
CA CYS A 9 7.78 -10.68 -2.92
C CYS A 9 7.74 -12.12 -3.50
N GLY A 10 7.49 -12.25 -4.80
CA GLY A 10 7.60 -13.52 -5.54
C GLY A 10 6.31 -14.32 -5.70
N PHE A 11 5.25 -14.06 -4.92
CA PHE A 11 4.00 -14.84 -4.99
C PHE A 11 3.07 -14.39 -6.11
N HIS A 12 2.85 -13.09 -6.25
CA HIS A 12 2.01 -12.55 -7.31
C HIS A 12 2.82 -11.94 -8.46
N ALA A 13 4.04 -11.52 -8.16
CA ALA A 13 4.99 -10.95 -9.11
C ALA A 13 6.39 -10.90 -8.51
N GLY A 14 7.38 -10.55 -9.32
CA GLY A 14 8.77 -10.44 -8.92
C GLY A 14 9.47 -11.80 -8.84
N ASP A 15 10.76 -11.74 -8.59
CA ASP A 15 11.65 -12.88 -8.39
C ASP A 15 12.87 -12.41 -7.57
N PRO A 16 13.72 -13.33 -7.06
CA PRO A 16 14.86 -12.94 -6.22
C PRO A 16 15.84 -11.97 -6.88
N MET A 17 16.10 -12.11 -8.18
CA MET A 17 17.02 -11.21 -8.89
C MET A 17 16.43 -9.82 -9.10
N THR A 18 15.15 -9.75 -9.43
CA THR A 18 14.40 -8.49 -9.53
C THR A 18 14.38 -7.77 -8.18
N MET A 19 14.14 -8.50 -7.08
CA MET A 19 14.14 -7.96 -5.72
C MET A 19 15.49 -7.31 -5.39
N VAL A 20 16.61 -8.03 -5.54
CA VAL A 20 17.97 -7.49 -5.31
C VAL A 20 18.26 -6.25 -6.16
N LYS A 21 17.89 -6.29 -7.44
CA LYS A 21 18.11 -5.20 -8.38
C LYS A 21 17.34 -3.93 -7.98
N THR A 22 16.08 -4.11 -7.59
CA THR A 22 15.22 -2.99 -7.22
C THR A 22 15.62 -2.40 -5.87
N VAL A 23 16.01 -3.22 -4.89
CA VAL A 23 16.55 -2.73 -3.60
C VAL A 23 17.81 -1.89 -3.82
N ARG A 24 18.72 -2.31 -4.70
CA ARG A 24 19.92 -1.51 -5.04
C ARG A 24 19.57 -0.17 -5.66
N LEU A 25 18.60 -0.15 -6.59
CA LEU A 25 18.12 1.08 -7.20
C LEU A 25 17.44 1.99 -6.18
N ALA A 26 16.59 1.45 -5.32
CA ALA A 26 15.94 2.19 -4.25
C ALA A 26 16.97 2.85 -3.32
N LYS A 27 17.98 2.10 -2.88
CA LYS A 27 19.11 2.64 -2.08
C LYS A 27 19.83 3.78 -2.79
N GLN A 28 20.15 3.59 -4.08
CA GLN A 28 20.86 4.60 -4.89
C GLN A 28 20.08 5.91 -4.99
N HIS A 29 18.75 5.84 -4.98
CA HIS A 29 17.87 7.00 -5.14
C HIS A 29 17.23 7.49 -3.83
N GLY A 30 17.58 6.92 -2.69
CA GLY A 30 17.02 7.30 -1.38
C GLY A 30 15.54 6.98 -1.24
N VAL A 31 15.04 5.94 -1.93
CA VAL A 31 13.65 5.50 -1.88
C VAL A 31 13.50 4.44 -0.80
N ALA A 32 12.59 4.63 0.13
CA ALA A 32 12.24 3.63 1.15
C ALA A 32 11.49 2.44 0.51
N VAL A 33 11.68 1.24 1.06
CA VAL A 33 11.12 0.02 0.47
C VAL A 33 10.22 -0.70 1.47
N GLY A 34 8.99 -0.97 1.04
CA GLY A 34 8.02 -1.80 1.77
C GLY A 34 7.74 -3.13 1.08
N ALA A 35 7.37 -4.12 1.88
CA ALA A 35 6.93 -5.41 1.37
C ALA A 35 5.50 -5.33 0.83
N HIS A 36 5.29 -5.97 -0.32
CA HIS A 36 3.98 -6.04 -0.95
C HIS A 36 3.54 -7.50 -1.09
N PRO A 37 3.24 -8.19 0.05
CA PRO A 37 2.82 -9.58 0.02
C PRO A 37 1.48 -9.73 -0.68
N GLY A 38 1.34 -10.79 -1.46
CA GLY A 38 0.11 -11.11 -2.18
C GLY A 38 -0.15 -12.61 -2.19
N LEU A 39 -1.28 -13.00 -2.79
CA LEU A 39 -1.64 -14.40 -2.96
C LEU A 39 -0.70 -15.10 -3.94
N ALA A 40 -0.48 -16.40 -3.77
CA ALA A 40 0.37 -17.22 -4.63
C ALA A 40 -0.29 -17.48 -5.99
N ASP A 41 -0.46 -16.41 -6.76
CA ASP A 41 -1.21 -16.38 -8.02
C ASP A 41 -0.48 -15.56 -9.10
N LEU A 42 0.63 -16.08 -9.60
CA LEU A 42 1.40 -15.43 -10.67
C LEU A 42 0.56 -15.17 -11.93
N LEU A 43 -0.29 -16.13 -12.33
CA LEU A 43 -1.11 -16.01 -13.55
C LEU A 43 -2.22 -14.96 -13.41
N GLY A 44 -2.76 -14.78 -12.21
CA GLY A 44 -3.80 -13.78 -11.92
C GLY A 44 -3.23 -12.52 -11.29
N PHE A 45 -1.91 -12.40 -11.20
CA PHE A 45 -1.24 -11.26 -10.57
C PHE A 45 -1.72 -11.01 -9.14
N GLY A 46 -2.05 -12.07 -8.38
CA GLY A 46 -2.60 -11.93 -7.02
C GLY A 46 -3.98 -11.23 -6.94
N ARG A 47 -4.67 -11.06 -8.06
CA ARG A 47 -5.96 -10.35 -8.14
C ARG A 47 -7.17 -11.30 -8.20
N ARG A 48 -6.95 -12.61 -8.03
CA ARG A 48 -8.01 -13.62 -7.90
C ARG A 48 -8.12 -14.07 -6.47
N THR A 49 -9.31 -14.02 -5.88
CA THR A 49 -9.56 -14.50 -4.52
C THR A 49 -9.22 -15.98 -4.40
N MET A 50 -8.54 -16.36 -3.33
CA MET A 50 -8.19 -17.73 -2.98
C MET A 50 -8.72 -18.04 -1.58
N ALA A 51 -9.12 -19.29 -1.33
CA ALA A 51 -9.48 -19.72 0.00
C ALA A 51 -8.19 -19.98 0.81
N LEU A 52 -7.96 -19.17 1.85
CA LEU A 52 -6.84 -19.31 2.77
C LEU A 52 -7.34 -19.33 4.22
N SER A 53 -6.71 -20.15 5.04
CA SER A 53 -6.87 -20.11 6.49
C SER A 53 -6.07 -18.92 7.10
N PRO A 54 -6.39 -18.50 8.33
CA PRO A 54 -5.58 -17.50 9.04
C PRO A 54 -4.10 -17.90 9.16
N GLU A 55 -3.81 -19.18 9.41
CA GLU A 55 -2.44 -19.70 9.50
C GLU A 55 -1.68 -19.57 8.18
N GLU A 56 -2.36 -19.81 7.05
CA GLU A 56 -1.76 -19.61 5.72
C GLU A 56 -1.49 -18.14 5.44
N VAL A 57 -2.43 -17.23 5.75
CA VAL A 57 -2.23 -15.78 5.61
C VAL A 57 -1.05 -15.30 6.46
N TYR A 58 -0.95 -15.77 7.71
CA TYR A 58 0.18 -15.47 8.59
C TYR A 58 1.50 -15.96 7.99
N ALA A 59 1.58 -17.24 7.62
CA ALA A 59 2.79 -17.85 7.10
C ALA A 59 3.24 -17.21 5.77
N ASP A 60 2.31 -16.97 4.85
CA ASP A 60 2.57 -16.35 3.56
C ASP A 60 3.04 -14.91 3.70
N THR A 61 2.45 -14.14 4.64
CA THR A 61 2.87 -12.77 4.93
C THR A 61 4.27 -12.74 5.52
N LEU A 62 4.53 -13.60 6.50
CA LEU A 62 5.83 -13.69 7.16
C LEU A 62 6.92 -14.11 6.19
N TYR A 63 6.66 -15.14 5.35
CA TYR A 63 7.61 -15.62 4.34
C TYR A 63 7.99 -14.55 3.34
N GLN A 64 6.99 -13.90 2.73
CA GLN A 64 7.20 -12.89 1.70
C GLN A 64 7.92 -11.66 2.26
N THR A 65 7.48 -11.16 3.41
CA THR A 65 8.08 -10.00 4.08
C THR A 65 9.48 -10.32 4.56
N GLY A 66 9.70 -11.53 5.10
CA GLY A 66 11.00 -12.01 5.56
C GLY A 66 12.03 -12.12 4.43
N ALA A 67 11.61 -12.60 3.27
CA ALA A 67 12.48 -12.66 2.09
C ALA A 67 12.99 -11.27 1.70
N LEU A 68 12.10 -10.26 1.64
CA LEU A 68 12.49 -8.89 1.35
C LEU A 68 13.36 -8.30 2.47
N SER A 69 13.02 -8.51 3.74
CA SER A 69 13.79 -8.01 4.88
C SER A 69 15.22 -8.52 4.86
N ALA A 70 15.45 -9.79 4.48
CA ALA A 70 16.79 -10.35 4.34
C ALA A 70 17.59 -9.65 3.22
N VAL A 71 16.96 -9.36 2.08
CA VAL A 71 17.60 -8.64 0.97
C VAL A 71 17.89 -7.18 1.34
N LEU A 72 16.96 -6.49 2.00
CA LEU A 72 17.16 -5.12 2.49
C LEU A 72 18.36 -5.06 3.46
N LYS A 73 18.40 -5.96 4.45
CA LYS A 73 19.50 -6.05 5.42
C LYS A 73 20.86 -6.30 4.76
N ALA A 74 20.90 -7.15 3.73
CA ALA A 74 22.13 -7.41 2.96
C ALA A 74 22.63 -6.18 2.19
N HIS A 75 21.79 -5.15 2.05
CA HIS A 75 22.10 -3.88 1.40
C HIS A 75 22.07 -2.68 2.35
N ASP A 76 22.16 -2.89 3.68
CA ASP A 76 22.09 -1.83 4.71
C ASP A 76 20.86 -0.94 4.57
N MET A 77 19.72 -1.56 4.32
CA MET A 77 18.40 -0.92 4.31
C MET A 77 17.47 -1.66 5.29
N GLU A 78 16.45 -0.96 5.74
CA GLU A 78 15.43 -1.48 6.62
C GLU A 78 14.09 -1.59 5.90
N LEU A 79 13.24 -2.51 6.37
CA LEU A 79 11.87 -2.62 5.90
C LEU A 79 11.08 -1.42 6.41
N HIS A 80 10.51 -0.65 5.48
CA HIS A 80 9.81 0.58 5.80
C HIS A 80 8.33 0.33 6.18
N HIS A 81 7.63 -0.53 5.45
CA HIS A 81 6.20 -0.81 5.67
C HIS A 81 5.80 -2.14 5.04
N VAL A 82 4.59 -2.59 5.34
CA VAL A 82 3.94 -3.71 4.66
C VAL A 82 2.63 -3.23 4.04
N LYS A 83 2.36 -3.66 2.82
CA LYS A 83 1.13 -3.33 2.10
C LYS A 83 0.57 -4.57 1.42
N PRO A 84 -0.62 -5.06 1.77
CA PRO A 84 -1.22 -6.22 1.11
C PRO A 84 -1.57 -5.91 -0.34
N HIS A 85 -1.25 -6.85 -1.26
CA HIS A 85 -1.51 -6.72 -2.68
C HIS A 85 -2.86 -7.30 -3.09
N GLY A 86 -3.53 -6.62 -4.01
CA GLY A 86 -4.63 -7.15 -4.82
C GLY A 86 -5.76 -7.79 -4.02
N ALA A 87 -6.12 -9.05 -4.34
CA ALA A 87 -7.22 -9.72 -3.67
C ALA A 87 -6.97 -10.01 -2.18
N LEU A 88 -5.72 -10.09 -1.73
CA LEU A 88 -5.41 -10.20 -0.32
C LEU A 88 -5.97 -9.00 0.47
N TYR A 89 -5.82 -7.77 -0.05
CA TYR A 89 -6.44 -6.58 0.54
C TYR A 89 -7.93 -6.77 0.82
N SER A 90 -8.71 -7.19 -0.19
CA SER A 90 -10.15 -7.37 -0.05
C SER A 90 -10.52 -8.49 0.95
N MET A 91 -9.72 -9.56 1.00
CA MET A 91 -9.91 -10.65 1.94
C MET A 91 -9.68 -10.20 3.40
N LEU A 92 -8.61 -9.43 3.65
CA LEU A 92 -8.31 -8.87 4.96
C LEU A 92 -9.36 -7.84 5.41
N SER A 93 -9.94 -7.10 4.47
CA SER A 93 -11.03 -6.16 4.76
C SER A 93 -12.32 -6.85 5.19
N ALA A 94 -12.58 -8.04 4.63
CA ALA A 94 -13.82 -8.79 4.84
C ALA A 94 -13.77 -9.78 6.03
N SER A 95 -12.60 -10.13 6.56
CA SER A 95 -12.41 -11.14 7.58
C SER A 95 -11.50 -10.67 8.71
N GLU A 96 -12.05 -10.56 9.92
CA GLU A 96 -11.28 -10.21 11.12
C GLU A 96 -10.16 -11.23 11.40
N ALA A 97 -10.46 -12.54 11.28
CA ALA A 97 -9.46 -13.59 11.52
C ALA A 97 -8.26 -13.52 10.56
N LEU A 98 -8.49 -13.22 9.28
CA LEU A 98 -7.42 -13.03 8.31
C LEU A 98 -6.68 -11.71 8.58
N GLY A 99 -7.39 -10.65 8.95
CA GLY A 99 -6.81 -9.35 9.34
C GLY A 99 -5.90 -9.47 10.55
N GLU A 100 -6.31 -10.21 11.59
CA GLU A 100 -5.50 -10.47 12.78
C GLU A 100 -4.25 -11.29 12.45
N ALA A 101 -4.37 -12.33 11.64
CA ALA A 101 -3.25 -13.16 11.20
C ALA A 101 -2.20 -12.33 10.42
N PHE A 102 -2.65 -11.46 9.52
CA PHE A 102 -1.80 -10.53 8.78
C PHE A 102 -1.11 -9.52 9.73
N ALA A 103 -1.86 -8.86 10.62
CA ALA A 103 -1.32 -7.88 11.55
C ALA A 103 -0.28 -8.49 12.50
N ARG A 104 -0.53 -9.73 12.99
CA ARG A 104 0.43 -10.48 13.79
C ARG A 104 1.74 -10.72 13.06
N ALA A 105 1.70 -11.17 11.80
CA ALA A 105 2.90 -11.37 10.99
C ALA A 105 3.69 -10.06 10.81
N VAL A 106 2.99 -8.93 10.61
CA VAL A 106 3.63 -7.62 10.48
C VAL A 106 4.35 -7.20 11.76
N ILE A 107 3.72 -7.33 12.93
CA ILE A 107 4.34 -7.01 14.22
C ILE A 107 5.59 -7.84 14.49
N GLU A 108 5.53 -9.14 14.19
CA GLU A 108 6.63 -10.05 14.48
C GLU A 108 7.87 -9.82 13.60
N ILE A 109 7.69 -9.21 12.42
CA ILE A 109 8.80 -9.02 11.48
C ILE A 109 9.28 -7.56 11.37
N CYS A 110 8.44 -6.59 11.72
CA CYS A 110 8.76 -5.17 11.59
C CYS A 110 9.09 -4.57 12.96
N PRO A 111 10.31 -4.04 13.17
CA PRO A 111 10.66 -3.35 14.43
C PRO A 111 9.78 -2.13 14.70
N GLU A 112 9.44 -1.39 13.64
CA GLU A 112 8.51 -0.26 13.67
C GLU A 112 7.37 -0.56 12.69
N PRO A 113 6.33 -1.30 13.14
CA PRO A 113 5.32 -1.82 12.23
C PRO A 113 4.42 -0.73 11.65
N MET A 114 4.38 -0.64 10.34
CA MET A 114 3.56 0.29 9.57
C MET A 114 2.87 -0.46 8.43
N ILE A 115 1.57 -0.26 8.29
CA ILE A 115 0.76 -0.83 7.19
C ILE A 115 0.20 0.30 6.34
N TYR A 116 0.42 0.24 5.02
CA TYR A 116 -0.25 1.10 4.07
C TYR A 116 -1.55 0.44 3.62
N TYR A 117 -2.64 1.19 3.72
CA TYR A 117 -3.97 0.66 3.41
C TYR A 117 -4.86 1.70 2.74
N PRO A 118 -5.74 1.31 1.79
CA PRO A 118 -6.64 2.25 1.13
C PRO A 118 -7.53 3.02 2.11
N ALA A 119 -7.66 4.31 1.88
CA ALA A 119 -8.64 5.15 2.59
C ALA A 119 -10.06 4.91 2.03
N PRO A 120 -11.12 5.02 2.87
CA PRO A 120 -11.12 5.33 4.30
C PRO A 120 -10.73 4.10 5.13
N VAL A 121 -9.71 4.23 5.96
CA VAL A 121 -9.16 3.06 6.70
C VAL A 121 -10.14 2.51 7.74
N GLU A 122 -11.01 3.34 8.28
CA GLU A 122 -12.04 2.95 9.25
C GLU A 122 -13.06 1.93 8.74
N ASN A 123 -13.18 1.81 7.42
CA ASN A 123 -14.10 0.85 6.78
C ASN A 123 -13.57 -0.60 6.78
N HIS A 124 -12.31 -0.82 7.22
CA HIS A 124 -11.66 -2.12 7.13
C HIS A 124 -11.40 -2.72 8.51
N ALA A 125 -11.79 -4.00 8.71
CA ALA A 125 -11.56 -4.69 9.98
C ALA A 125 -10.06 -4.75 10.34
N VAL A 126 -9.22 -5.10 9.37
CA VAL A 126 -7.76 -5.22 9.56
C VAL A 126 -7.09 -3.94 10.06
N THR A 127 -7.57 -2.77 9.68
CA THR A 127 -6.96 -1.50 10.10
C THR A 127 -7.27 -1.17 11.55
N ARG A 128 -8.47 -1.50 12.02
CA ARG A 128 -8.81 -1.36 13.45
C ARG A 128 -7.98 -2.33 14.29
N ILE A 129 -7.93 -3.61 13.87
CA ILE A 129 -7.11 -4.64 14.53
C ILE A 129 -5.64 -4.20 14.57
N ALA A 130 -5.09 -3.74 13.45
CA ALA A 130 -3.73 -3.27 13.36
C ALA A 130 -3.45 -2.09 14.31
N ALA A 131 -4.36 -1.12 14.38
CA ALA A 131 -4.24 0.02 15.28
C ALA A 131 -4.28 -0.42 16.75
N ASP A 132 -5.20 -1.32 17.12
CA ASP A 132 -5.30 -1.87 18.48
C ASP A 132 -4.05 -2.66 18.88
N MET A 133 -3.35 -3.26 17.92
CA MET A 133 -2.07 -3.94 18.10
C MET A 133 -0.86 -3.02 18.08
N GLY A 134 -1.04 -1.70 17.91
CA GLY A 134 0.04 -0.73 17.89
C GLY A 134 0.77 -0.58 16.56
N ILE A 135 0.15 -0.97 15.46
CA ILE A 135 0.68 -0.77 14.11
C ILE A 135 0.24 0.62 13.60
N ASP A 136 1.15 1.40 13.06
CA ASP A 136 0.82 2.65 12.38
C ASP A 136 0.12 2.35 11.05
N VAL A 137 -1.16 2.68 10.95
CA VAL A 137 -1.95 2.50 9.73
C VAL A 137 -1.93 3.77 8.90
N VAL A 138 -1.35 3.68 7.71
CA VAL A 138 -1.21 4.80 6.78
C VAL A 138 -2.32 4.77 5.74
N PRO A 139 -3.26 5.73 5.77
CA PRO A 139 -4.30 5.82 4.75
C PRO A 139 -3.71 6.30 3.42
N GLU A 140 -4.02 5.58 2.34
CA GLU A 140 -3.57 5.89 0.98
C GLU A 140 -4.72 6.25 0.05
N LEU A 141 -4.45 7.21 -0.85
CA LEU A 141 -5.30 7.52 -2.00
C LEU A 141 -4.75 6.95 -3.30
N TYR A 142 -5.66 6.80 -4.26
CA TYR A 142 -5.39 6.27 -5.59
C TYR A 142 -6.03 7.19 -6.64
N PHE A 143 -5.23 7.69 -7.57
CA PHE A 143 -5.73 8.53 -8.66
C PHE A 143 -5.74 7.80 -10.02
N ASP A 144 -5.24 6.58 -10.06
CA ASP A 144 -5.29 5.65 -11.20
C ASP A 144 -6.42 4.59 -11.08
N LEU A 145 -7.13 4.59 -9.93
CA LEU A 145 -8.30 3.75 -9.69
C LEU A 145 -9.54 4.60 -9.40
N SER A 146 -10.70 3.96 -9.43
CA SER A 146 -11.98 4.58 -9.09
C SER A 146 -12.46 4.14 -7.70
N TYR A 147 -13.39 4.91 -7.15
CA TYR A 147 -14.01 4.65 -5.86
C TYR A 147 -15.51 4.39 -6.02
N ASP A 148 -16.08 3.54 -5.18
CA ASP A 148 -17.53 3.42 -5.03
C ASP A 148 -18.10 4.53 -4.12
N ASP A 149 -19.40 4.50 -3.89
CA ASP A 149 -20.14 5.56 -3.16
C ASP A 149 -19.83 5.63 -1.65
N VAL A 150 -19.09 4.66 -1.12
CA VAL A 150 -18.65 4.61 0.28
C VAL A 150 -17.13 4.69 0.42
N GLY A 151 -16.42 4.95 -0.68
CA GLY A 151 -14.96 5.10 -0.71
C GLY A 151 -14.20 3.80 -0.91
N GLY A 152 -14.88 2.69 -1.17
CA GLY A 152 -14.23 1.43 -1.51
C GLY A 152 -13.51 1.50 -2.86
N LEU A 153 -12.30 0.93 -2.94
CA LEU A 153 -11.54 0.88 -4.18
C LEU A 153 -12.13 -0.11 -5.17
N ILE A 154 -12.34 0.32 -6.41
CA ILE A 154 -12.74 -0.53 -7.52
C ILE A 154 -11.46 -1.05 -8.21
N LEU A 155 -11.08 -2.30 -7.87
CA LEU A 155 -9.89 -2.94 -8.42
C LEU A 155 -10.11 -3.37 -9.86
N LYS A 156 -9.16 -3.05 -10.74
CA LYS A 156 -9.14 -3.50 -12.14
C LYS A 156 -8.19 -4.69 -12.29
N ARG A 157 -8.54 -5.65 -13.17
CA ARG A 157 -7.65 -6.79 -13.48
C ARG A 157 -6.44 -6.39 -14.30
N ALA A 158 -6.60 -5.43 -15.21
CA ALA A 158 -5.53 -4.88 -16.04
C ALA A 158 -5.44 -3.37 -15.83
N ASN A 159 -4.23 -2.84 -15.86
CA ASN A 159 -3.98 -1.41 -15.78
C ASN A 159 -3.80 -0.87 -17.22
N GLU A 160 -4.78 -0.12 -17.68
CA GLU A 160 -4.79 0.50 -19.02
C GLU A 160 -4.09 1.87 -19.04
N GLY A 161 -3.56 2.30 -17.89
CA GLY A 161 -3.02 3.62 -17.67
C GLY A 161 -4.04 4.60 -17.10
N ALA A 162 -3.55 5.73 -16.60
CA ALA A 162 -4.36 6.79 -16.02
C ALA A 162 -4.60 7.92 -17.04
N ASP A 163 -5.78 8.52 -17.02
CA ASP A 163 -6.02 9.80 -17.67
C ASP A 163 -5.36 10.90 -16.82
N LEU A 164 -4.31 11.51 -17.37
CA LEU A 164 -3.53 12.52 -16.65
C LEU A 164 -4.31 13.83 -16.46
N ALA A 165 -5.27 14.15 -17.34
CA ALA A 165 -6.11 15.34 -17.19
C ALA A 165 -7.14 15.12 -16.06
N ASP A 166 -7.79 13.96 -16.03
CA ASP A 166 -8.68 13.57 -14.92
C ASP A 166 -7.91 13.47 -13.60
N THR A 167 -6.72 12.88 -13.60
CA THR A 167 -5.85 12.82 -12.41
C THR A 167 -5.58 14.20 -11.81
N LYS A 168 -5.29 15.21 -12.64
CA LYS A 168 -5.07 16.59 -12.16
C LYS A 168 -6.32 17.17 -11.50
N LEU A 169 -7.48 16.97 -12.10
CA LEU A 169 -8.76 17.46 -11.56
C LEU A 169 -9.10 16.77 -10.23
N ARG A 170 -8.91 15.47 -10.15
CA ARG A 170 -9.16 14.69 -8.93
C ARG A 170 -8.21 15.08 -7.81
N LEU A 171 -6.93 15.25 -8.11
CA LEU A 171 -5.93 15.72 -7.15
C LEU A 171 -6.27 17.12 -6.64
N ALA A 172 -6.58 18.07 -7.54
CA ALA A 172 -6.93 19.43 -7.16
C ALA A 172 -8.16 19.45 -6.24
N ARG A 173 -9.22 18.70 -6.58
CA ARG A 173 -10.40 18.56 -5.73
C ARG A 173 -10.03 18.05 -4.33
N PHE A 174 -9.24 16.98 -4.26
CA PHE A 174 -8.84 16.41 -2.97
C PHE A 174 -8.06 17.44 -2.13
N LEU A 175 -7.11 18.14 -2.74
CA LEU A 175 -6.32 19.16 -2.04
C LEU A 175 -7.15 20.36 -1.55
N GLU A 176 -8.23 20.70 -2.27
CA GLU A 176 -9.12 21.80 -1.92
C GLU A 176 -10.17 21.42 -0.85
N SER A 177 -10.80 20.25 -1.01
CA SER A 177 -11.97 19.86 -0.21
C SER A 177 -11.76 18.67 0.72
N GLY A 178 -10.67 17.91 0.57
CA GLY A 178 -10.49 16.61 1.25
C GLY A 178 -11.40 15.52 0.70
N GLU A 179 -11.97 15.67 -0.50
CA GLU A 179 -12.93 14.74 -1.08
C GLU A 179 -12.44 14.16 -2.42
N VAL A 180 -12.85 12.92 -2.68
CA VAL A 180 -12.80 12.30 -4.01
C VAL A 180 -14.23 12.09 -4.54
N LEU A 181 -14.38 11.93 -5.86
CA LEU A 181 -15.67 11.53 -6.43
C LEU A 181 -15.72 10.01 -6.63
N SER A 182 -16.86 9.43 -6.27
CA SER A 182 -17.19 8.06 -6.65
C SER A 182 -17.48 7.94 -8.15
N VAL A 183 -17.63 6.71 -8.64
CA VAL A 183 -18.07 6.44 -10.04
C VAL A 183 -19.48 6.95 -10.35
N ASN A 184 -20.24 7.37 -9.33
CA ASN A 184 -21.58 7.96 -9.45
C ASN A 184 -21.56 9.46 -9.10
N ASP A 185 -20.39 10.11 -9.21
CA ASP A 185 -20.18 11.54 -8.93
C ASP A 185 -20.57 12.01 -7.51
N LYS A 186 -20.61 11.06 -6.55
CA LYS A 186 -20.87 11.42 -5.15
C LYS A 186 -19.57 11.81 -4.46
N PRO A 187 -19.55 12.91 -3.69
CA PRO A 187 -18.40 13.28 -2.89
C PRO A 187 -18.20 12.29 -1.73
N VAL A 188 -16.99 11.83 -1.56
CA VAL A 188 -16.57 10.95 -0.46
C VAL A 188 -15.39 11.61 0.25
N ALA A 189 -15.58 11.94 1.52
CA ALA A 189 -14.50 12.51 2.35
C ALA A 189 -13.39 11.48 2.56
N MET A 190 -12.15 11.92 2.38
CA MET A 190 -10.96 11.08 2.50
C MET A 190 -9.90 11.76 3.38
N THR A 191 -9.18 10.95 4.13
CA THR A 191 -7.95 11.38 4.80
C THR A 191 -6.80 10.54 4.26
N ALA A 192 -5.69 11.17 3.91
CA ALA A 192 -4.54 10.43 3.39
C ALA A 192 -3.21 10.95 3.93
N ARG A 193 -2.25 10.03 4.09
CA ARG A 193 -0.85 10.31 4.38
C ARG A 193 0.05 9.84 3.23
N SER A 194 -0.50 9.11 2.27
CA SER A 194 0.19 8.58 1.11
C SER A 194 -0.69 8.61 -0.14
N ILE A 195 -0.06 8.67 -1.30
CA ILE A 195 -0.70 8.47 -2.61
C ILE A 195 -0.01 7.28 -3.27
N CYS A 196 -0.81 6.27 -3.61
CA CYS A 196 -0.35 5.09 -4.33
C CYS A 196 -0.46 5.29 -5.84
N LEU A 197 0.54 4.79 -6.55
CA LEU A 197 0.59 4.69 -8.00
C LEU A 197 0.97 3.27 -8.40
N HIS A 198 0.31 2.71 -9.41
CA HIS A 198 0.66 1.39 -9.93
C HIS A 198 1.69 1.50 -11.06
N GLY A 199 2.83 0.83 -10.88
CA GLY A 199 3.94 0.85 -11.84
C GLY A 199 3.73 -0.05 -13.07
N ASP A 200 2.67 -0.86 -13.09
CA ASP A 200 2.30 -1.75 -14.20
C ASP A 200 1.49 -1.05 -15.31
N GLY A 201 1.15 0.22 -15.12
CA GLY A 201 0.48 1.03 -16.14
C GLY A 201 1.44 1.58 -17.19
N PRO A 202 0.99 1.73 -18.46
CA PRO A 202 1.85 2.18 -19.57
C PRO A 202 2.38 3.61 -19.41
N ASN A 203 1.74 4.45 -18.60
CA ASN A 203 2.12 5.84 -18.36
C ASN A 203 2.42 6.14 -16.88
N ALA A 204 2.85 5.14 -16.11
CA ALA A 204 3.10 5.25 -14.67
C ALA A 204 4.08 6.38 -14.29
N VAL A 205 5.12 6.62 -15.12
CA VAL A 205 6.10 7.70 -14.87
C VAL A 205 5.46 9.08 -15.07
N ASP A 206 4.63 9.25 -16.09
CA ASP A 206 3.95 10.52 -16.36
C ASP A 206 2.87 10.79 -15.31
N LEU A 207 2.19 9.75 -14.83
CA LEU A 207 1.28 9.83 -13.70
C LEU A 207 2.02 10.32 -12.43
N ALA A 208 3.17 9.71 -12.11
CA ALA A 208 3.98 10.11 -10.96
C ALA A 208 4.41 11.59 -11.05
N ARG A 209 4.88 12.04 -12.22
CA ARG A 209 5.23 13.45 -12.46
C ARG A 209 4.01 14.36 -12.26
N THR A 210 2.88 14.00 -12.86
CA THR A 210 1.64 14.78 -12.77
C THR A 210 1.21 15.03 -11.33
N ILE A 211 1.31 14.00 -10.49
CA ILE A 211 0.96 14.11 -9.07
C ILE A 211 2.01 14.92 -8.31
N CYS A 212 3.30 14.68 -8.53
CA CYS A 212 4.38 15.46 -7.91
C CYS A 212 4.26 16.95 -8.23
N ASP A 213 4.02 17.30 -9.49
CA ASP A 213 3.86 18.70 -9.93
C ASP A 213 2.63 19.35 -9.28
N GLY A 214 1.51 18.61 -9.18
CA GLY A 214 0.30 19.09 -8.53
C GLY A 214 0.47 19.32 -7.02
N LEU A 215 1.15 18.40 -6.33
CA LEU A 215 1.48 18.54 -4.91
C LEU A 215 2.44 19.70 -4.65
N ALA A 216 3.48 19.84 -5.48
CA ALA A 216 4.43 20.95 -5.36
C ALA A 216 3.77 22.32 -5.62
N ALA A 217 2.83 22.40 -6.57
CA ALA A 217 2.06 23.61 -6.84
C ALA A 217 1.13 23.99 -5.67
N ALA A 218 0.79 23.05 -4.80
CA ALA A 218 0.01 23.26 -3.58
C ALA A 218 0.88 23.31 -2.30
N ASP A 219 2.19 23.57 -2.44
CA ASP A 219 3.17 23.71 -1.36
C ASP A 219 3.38 22.45 -0.50
N TYR A 220 3.09 21.24 -1.04
CA TYR A 220 3.41 19.99 -0.37
C TYR A 220 4.83 19.54 -0.69
N THR A 221 5.55 19.08 0.36
CA THR A 221 6.85 18.44 0.21
C THR A 221 6.71 16.93 0.37
N LEU A 222 7.24 16.17 -0.59
CA LEU A 222 7.24 14.71 -0.55
C LEU A 222 8.42 14.18 0.26
N ALA A 223 8.14 13.29 1.21
CA ALA A 223 9.15 12.59 1.99
C ALA A 223 8.67 11.17 2.33
N PRO A 224 9.55 10.19 2.58
CA PRO A 224 9.16 8.95 3.20
C PRO A 224 8.52 9.23 4.56
N LEU A 225 7.46 8.50 4.90
CA LEU A 225 6.86 8.61 6.22
C LEU A 225 7.81 8.03 7.27
N VAL A 226 7.80 8.64 8.45
CA VAL A 226 8.40 8.07 9.64
C VAL A 226 7.25 7.48 10.46
N PRO A 227 7.38 6.24 10.97
CA PRO A 227 6.36 5.65 11.83
C PRO A 227 6.00 6.59 12.98
N THR A 228 4.72 6.77 13.21
CA THR A 228 4.28 7.54 14.39
C THR A 228 4.51 6.65 15.61
N PRO A 229 5.28 7.09 16.62
CA PRO A 229 5.48 6.29 17.81
C PRO A 229 4.13 5.98 18.44
N THR A 230 3.74 4.72 18.42
CA THR A 230 2.54 4.28 19.14
C THR A 230 2.89 4.37 20.62
N ILE A 231 2.21 5.25 21.34
CA ILE A 231 2.28 5.26 22.80
C ILE A 231 1.63 3.95 23.23
N ALA A 232 2.46 2.92 23.44
CA ALA A 232 2.00 1.67 24.04
C ALA A 232 1.31 2.04 25.35
N GLY A 233 -0.02 1.94 25.36
CA GLY A 233 -0.79 2.07 26.58
C GLY A 233 -0.20 1.09 27.58
N LYS A 234 0.39 1.60 28.67
CA LYS A 234 0.78 0.76 29.79
C LYS A 234 -0.46 0.00 30.23
N ALA A 235 -0.54 -1.27 29.86
CA ALA A 235 -1.41 -2.19 30.58
C ALA A 235 -0.92 -2.21 32.02
N ALA A 236 -1.73 -1.68 32.91
CA ALA A 236 -1.58 -1.78 34.36
C ALA A 236 -2.04 -3.16 34.81
#